data_92e53ecc7e3256415818e1d847006150
#
_entry.id   92e53ecc7e3256415818e1d847006150
#
_cell.length_a   1.000
_cell.length_b   1.000
_cell.length_c   1.000
_cell.angle_alpha   90.00
_cell.angle_beta   90.00
_cell.angle_gamma   90.00
#
_symmetry.space_group_name_H-M   'P 1'
#
loop_
_entity.id
_entity.type
_entity.pdbx_description
1 polymer ?
#
loop_
_entity_poly.entity_id
_entity_poly.type
_entity_poly.pdbx_seq_one_letter_code
_entity_poly.pdbx_strand_id
1 'polypeptide(L)' 'PQPKKRSQEEQRIIDDAKALLMGRNNLSEEEAHKYIQKLSMDSGNNLVETAEMILAFE' A
#
# COMPACT_ATOMS: atom_id res chain seq x y z
N PRO A 1 -9.10 24.91 -4.30
CA PRO A 1 -9.30 23.58 -4.85
C PRO A 1 -8.17 22.66 -4.47
N GLN A 2 -8.52 21.43 -4.28
CA GLN A 2 -7.59 20.43 -3.80
C GLN A 2 -6.86 19.77 -4.95
N PRO A 3 -5.59 19.50 -4.77
CA PRO A 3 -4.90 18.68 -5.75
C PRO A 3 -5.49 17.28 -5.76
N LYS A 4 -5.43 16.66 -6.91
CA LYS A 4 -5.96 15.31 -7.07
C LYS A 4 -4.98 14.25 -6.63
N LYS A 5 -3.73 14.60 -6.47
CA LYS A 5 -2.73 13.61 -6.10
C LYS A 5 -2.80 13.28 -4.63
N ARG A 6 -2.29 12.12 -4.30
CA ARG A 6 -2.13 11.76 -2.91
C ARG A 6 -1.14 12.69 -2.24
N SER A 7 -1.33 12.89 -0.96
CA SER A 7 -0.35 13.63 -0.19
C SER A 7 0.94 12.81 -0.11
N GLN A 8 2.01 13.50 0.26
CA GLN A 8 3.28 12.81 0.42
C GLN A 8 3.21 11.73 1.49
N GLU A 9 2.46 12.01 2.54
CA GLU A 9 2.30 11.03 3.61
C GLU A 9 1.62 9.77 3.11
N GLU A 10 0.59 9.93 2.31
CA GLU A 10 -0.13 8.78 1.80
C GLU A 10 0.75 7.96 0.88
N GLN A 11 1.48 8.64 0.03
CA GLN A 11 2.38 7.94 -0.88
C GLN A 11 3.45 7.18 -0.09
N ARG A 12 3.95 7.80 0.97
CA ARG A 12 4.96 7.17 1.78
C ARG A 12 4.44 5.91 2.47
N ILE A 13 3.21 5.97 2.95
CA ILE A 13 2.61 4.80 3.59
C ILE A 13 2.54 3.65 2.60
N ILE A 14 2.10 3.94 1.39
CA ILE A 14 2.01 2.90 0.37
C ILE A 14 3.40 2.36 0.02
N ASP A 15 4.36 3.27 -0.11
CA ASP A 15 5.73 2.85 -0.41
C ASP A 15 6.31 1.97 0.70
N ASP A 16 6.05 2.34 1.94
CA ASP A 16 6.54 1.55 3.07
C ASP A 16 5.92 0.16 3.06
N ALA A 17 4.62 0.07 2.79
CA ALA A 17 3.96 -1.23 2.73
C ALA A 17 4.53 -2.07 1.59
N LYS A 18 4.77 -1.43 0.44
CA LYS A 18 5.38 -2.15 -0.67
C LYS A 18 6.76 -2.68 -0.30
N ALA A 19 7.56 -1.83 0.31
CA ALA A 19 8.90 -2.25 0.71
C ALA A 19 8.84 -3.43 1.68
N LEU A 20 7.91 -3.37 2.61
CA LEU A 20 7.75 -4.45 3.56
C LEU A 20 7.42 -5.77 2.86
N LEU A 21 6.47 -5.72 1.95
CA LEU A 21 6.08 -6.92 1.22
C LEU A 21 7.22 -7.45 0.36
N MET A 22 7.96 -6.54 -0.26
CA MET A 22 9.10 -6.97 -1.07
C MET A 22 10.14 -7.69 -0.24
N GLY A 23 10.37 -7.20 0.97
CA GLY A 23 11.35 -7.83 1.83
C GLY A 23 10.89 -9.13 2.44
N ARG A 24 9.63 -9.18 2.84
CA ARG A 24 9.12 -10.36 3.54
C ARG A 24 8.72 -11.48 2.61
N ASN A 25 8.09 -11.14 1.49
CA ASN A 25 7.52 -12.13 0.59
C ASN A 25 8.31 -12.28 -0.70
N ASN A 26 9.43 -11.59 -0.80
CA ASN A 26 10.26 -11.68 -1.99
C ASN A 26 9.50 -11.26 -3.24
N LEU A 27 8.68 -10.24 -3.12
CA LEU A 27 7.91 -9.75 -4.25
C LEU A 27 8.66 -8.63 -4.95
N SER A 28 8.39 -8.48 -6.23
CA SER A 28 8.86 -7.30 -6.93
C SER A 28 7.99 -6.12 -6.55
N GLU A 29 8.43 -4.93 -6.92
CA GLU A 29 7.66 -3.73 -6.62
C GLU A 29 6.26 -3.82 -7.23
N GLU A 30 6.21 -4.28 -8.46
CA GLU A 30 4.95 -4.43 -9.16
C GLU A 30 4.03 -5.42 -8.46
N GLU A 31 4.59 -6.53 -8.05
CA GLU A 31 3.81 -7.56 -7.35
C GLU A 31 3.31 -7.04 -6.01
N ALA A 32 4.14 -6.32 -5.30
CA ALA A 32 3.73 -5.75 -4.03
C ALA A 32 2.59 -4.77 -4.21
N HIS A 33 2.69 -3.93 -5.23
CA HIS A 33 1.63 -2.98 -5.53
C HIS A 33 0.32 -3.68 -5.85
N LYS A 34 0.39 -4.72 -6.66
CA LYS A 34 -0.80 -5.50 -7.01
C LYS A 34 -1.39 -6.18 -5.79
N TYR A 35 -0.54 -6.64 -4.91
CA TYR A 35 -1.01 -7.26 -3.67
C TYR A 35 -1.84 -6.28 -2.86
N ILE A 36 -1.32 -5.07 -2.69
CA ILE A 36 -2.04 -4.06 -1.93
C ILE A 36 -3.34 -3.69 -2.62
N GLN A 37 -3.30 -3.56 -3.94
CA GLN A 37 -4.49 -3.25 -4.72
C GLN A 37 -5.57 -4.30 -4.54
N LYS A 38 -5.16 -5.55 -4.64
CA LYS A 38 -6.12 -6.65 -4.52
C LYS A 38 -6.74 -6.67 -3.13
N LEU A 39 -5.93 -6.48 -2.10
CA LEU A 39 -6.45 -6.44 -0.76
C LEU A 39 -7.44 -5.29 -0.57
N SER A 40 -7.13 -4.14 -1.14
CA SER A 40 -8.01 -3.00 -0.98
C SER A 40 -9.36 -3.26 -1.64
N MET A 41 -9.35 -3.93 -2.78
CA MET A 41 -10.59 -4.26 -3.46
C MET A 41 -11.37 -5.32 -2.71
N ASP A 42 -10.68 -6.32 -2.20
CA ASP A 42 -11.34 -7.40 -1.48
C ASP A 42 -11.98 -6.93 -0.18
N SER A 43 -11.32 -6.02 0.51
CA SER A 43 -11.82 -5.57 1.81
C SER A 43 -12.66 -4.31 1.71
N GLY A 44 -12.69 -3.69 0.53
CA GLY A 44 -13.47 -2.47 0.38
C GLY A 44 -12.80 -1.23 0.93
N ASN A 45 -11.54 -1.31 1.25
CA ASN A 45 -10.77 -0.17 1.75
C ASN A 45 -10.01 0.47 0.61
N ASN A 46 -9.54 1.70 0.83
CA ASN A 46 -8.69 2.32 -0.18
C ASN A 46 -7.25 1.84 0.01
N LEU A 47 -6.39 2.22 -0.93
CA LEU A 47 -5.01 1.76 -0.93
C LEU A 47 -4.27 2.19 0.33
N VAL A 48 -4.49 3.41 0.76
CA VAL A 48 -3.77 3.92 1.94
C VAL A 48 -4.17 3.14 3.17
N GLU A 49 -5.46 2.93 3.35
CA GLU A 49 -5.94 2.16 4.50
C GLU A 49 -5.39 0.75 4.49
N THR A 50 -5.38 0.13 3.32
CA THR A 50 -4.84 -1.21 3.19
C THR A 50 -3.36 -1.23 3.55
N ALA A 51 -2.63 -0.25 3.06
CA ALA A 51 -1.20 -0.16 3.38
C ALA A 51 -0.98 0.01 4.87
N GLU A 52 -1.80 0.84 5.51
CA GLU A 52 -1.69 1.02 6.95
C GLU A 52 -1.96 -0.27 7.70
N MET A 53 -2.93 -1.03 7.24
CA MET A 53 -3.21 -2.33 7.88
C MET A 53 -2.03 -3.27 7.74
N ILE A 54 -1.42 -3.30 6.57
CA ILE A 54 -0.26 -4.15 6.36
C ILE A 54 0.86 -3.76 7.32
N LEU A 55 1.11 -2.46 7.43
CA LEU A 55 2.18 -1.99 8.31
C LEU A 55 1.85 -2.26 9.77
N ALA A 56 0.58 -2.21 10.13
CA ALA A 56 0.17 -2.41 11.51
C ALA A 56 0.34 -3.86 11.95
N PHE A 57 0.20 -4.79 11.04
CA PHE A 57 0.34 -6.21 11.36
C PHE A 57 1.79 -6.67 11.37
N GLU A 58 2.69 -5.77 11.06
CA GLU A 58 4.10 -6.07 11.09
C GLU A 58 4.77 -5.39 12.26
#